data_4ddf4a2562cd6c8b0807a1200c76b8f3
#
_entry.id   4ddf4a2562cd6c8b0807a1200c76b8f3
#
_cell.length_a   1.000
_cell.length_b   1.000
_cell.length_c   1.000
_cell.angle_alpha   90.00
_cell.angle_beta   90.00
_cell.angle_gamma   90.00
#
_symmetry.space_group_name_H-M   'P 1'
#
loop_
_entity.id
_entity.type
_entity.pdbx_description
1 polymer ?
#
loop_
_entity_poly.entity_id
_entity_poly.type
_entity_poly.pdbx_seq_one_letter_code
_entity_poly.pdbx_strand_id
1 'polypeptide(L)'
;AFVKLKKKDTVPNLRLRIGGGYTGKDKPFLRKIRKILDPYQDYVVIDEGYRMEEHARFYREISVLSVPLRFEEGVGLYLCEAFAAGRPAVEPATGSFPEIVDKAGILYEWNDSDCLATALETLLTDKVLLRQCRENALLLSSSRYNDWVLGERLSNMYQCLI
;
A
#
# COMPACT_ATOMS: atom_id res chain seq x y z
N ALA A 1 -7.01 2.34 -11.95
CA ALA A 1 -5.91 3.28 -11.80
C ALA A 1 -4.72 2.95 -12.73
N PHE A 2 -4.01 1.83 -12.60
CA PHE A 2 -2.81 1.49 -13.40
C PHE A 2 -3.01 1.65 -14.91
N VAL A 3 -4.06 1.05 -15.49
CA VAL A 3 -4.36 1.15 -16.93
C VAL A 3 -4.61 2.59 -17.37
N LYS A 4 -5.26 3.39 -16.53
CA LYS A 4 -5.49 4.83 -16.79
C LYS A 4 -4.15 5.58 -16.84
N LEU A 5 -3.26 5.35 -15.89
CA LEU A 5 -1.92 5.96 -15.86
C LEU A 5 -1.04 5.52 -17.05
N LYS A 6 -1.09 4.22 -17.43
CA LYS A 6 -0.37 3.74 -18.62
C LYS A 6 -0.85 4.38 -19.90
N LYS A 7 -2.16 4.62 -20.04
CA LYS A 7 -2.72 5.33 -21.22
C LYS A 7 -2.36 6.81 -21.23
N LYS A 8 -2.26 7.44 -20.07
CA LYS A 8 -1.90 8.85 -19.92
C LYS A 8 -0.40 9.09 -20.10
N ASP A 9 0.43 8.08 -19.88
CA ASP A 9 1.90 8.05 -19.99
C ASP A 9 2.62 9.18 -19.21
N THR A 10 2.03 9.58 -18.09
CA THR A 10 2.58 10.67 -17.25
C THR A 10 3.57 10.17 -16.20
N VAL A 11 3.60 8.86 -15.93
CA VAL A 11 4.52 8.24 -14.97
C VAL A 11 5.53 7.38 -15.74
N PRO A 12 6.78 7.86 -15.92
CA PRO A 12 7.81 7.11 -16.66
C PRO A 12 8.09 5.74 -16.02
N ASN A 13 8.18 4.70 -16.86
CA ASN A 13 8.50 3.33 -16.44
C ASN A 13 7.55 2.77 -15.37
N LEU A 14 6.28 3.21 -15.36
CA LEU A 14 5.27 2.69 -14.43
C LEU A 14 5.15 1.17 -14.56
N ARG A 15 5.31 0.46 -13.45
CA ARG A 15 5.11 -0.98 -13.30
C ARG A 15 4.09 -1.26 -12.21
N LEU A 16 3.38 -2.36 -12.36
CA LEU A 16 2.44 -2.88 -11.36
C LEU A 16 2.97 -4.20 -10.82
N ARG A 17 3.08 -4.32 -9.51
CA ARG A 17 3.30 -5.58 -8.83
C ARG A 17 2.10 -5.92 -7.97
N ILE A 18 1.54 -7.09 -8.14
CA ILE A 18 0.40 -7.60 -7.38
C ILE A 18 0.90 -8.76 -6.52
N GLY A 19 0.84 -8.62 -5.20
CA GLY A 19 1.17 -9.66 -4.25
C GLY A 19 -0.03 -9.97 -3.35
N GLY A 20 -0.11 -11.19 -2.87
CA GLY A 20 -1.14 -11.63 -1.93
C GLY A 20 -1.63 -13.05 -2.20
N GLY A 21 -2.33 -13.60 -1.21
CA GLY A 21 -3.01 -14.88 -1.33
C GLY A 21 -4.38 -14.75 -2.00
N TYR A 22 -4.84 -15.84 -2.61
CA TYR A 22 -6.21 -15.96 -3.12
C TYR A 22 -6.77 -17.36 -2.88
N THR A 23 -8.08 -17.44 -2.77
CA THR A 23 -8.81 -18.68 -2.61
C THR A 23 -9.42 -19.17 -3.94
N GLY A 24 -9.99 -20.35 -3.92
CA GLY A 24 -10.73 -20.84 -5.10
C GLY A 24 -11.87 -19.92 -5.54
N LYS A 25 -12.47 -19.19 -4.60
CA LYS A 25 -13.56 -18.24 -4.87
C LYS A 25 -13.09 -16.99 -5.64
N ASP A 26 -11.81 -16.61 -5.51
CA ASP A 26 -11.24 -15.42 -6.13
C ASP A 26 -10.77 -15.67 -7.57
N LYS A 27 -10.68 -16.93 -8.01
CA LYS A 27 -10.23 -17.30 -9.36
C LYS A 27 -10.96 -16.58 -10.51
N PRO A 28 -12.30 -16.41 -10.47
CA PRO A 28 -12.99 -15.66 -11.53
C PRO A 28 -12.57 -14.20 -11.60
N PHE A 29 -12.38 -13.56 -10.43
CA PHE A 29 -11.91 -12.18 -10.34
C PHE A 29 -10.47 -12.07 -10.86
N LEU A 30 -9.57 -12.95 -10.46
CA LEU A 30 -8.19 -12.97 -10.94
C LEU A 30 -8.11 -13.14 -12.46
N ARG A 31 -8.93 -14.03 -13.04
CA ARG A 31 -9.02 -14.17 -14.51
C ARG A 31 -9.46 -12.88 -15.20
N LYS A 32 -10.43 -12.16 -14.62
CA LYS A 32 -10.88 -10.86 -15.13
C LYS A 32 -9.74 -9.83 -15.09
N ILE A 33 -9.02 -9.75 -13.97
CA ILE A 33 -7.88 -8.86 -13.82
C ILE A 33 -6.78 -9.18 -14.83
N ARG A 34 -6.42 -10.44 -15.00
CA ARG A 34 -5.41 -10.87 -16.00
C ARG A 34 -5.81 -10.45 -17.41
N LYS A 35 -7.06 -10.66 -17.80
CA LYS A 35 -7.57 -10.21 -19.12
C LYS A 35 -7.46 -8.70 -19.32
N ILE A 36 -7.72 -7.91 -18.28
CA ILE A 36 -7.58 -6.44 -18.34
C ILE A 36 -6.10 -6.03 -18.47
N LEU A 37 -5.20 -6.77 -17.83
CA LEU A 37 -3.77 -6.48 -17.79
C LEU A 37 -2.98 -7.09 -18.94
N ASP A 38 -3.56 -7.99 -19.72
CA ASP A 38 -2.92 -8.69 -20.86
C ASP A 38 -2.18 -7.75 -21.83
N PRO A 39 -2.76 -6.59 -22.25
CA PRO A 39 -2.03 -5.65 -23.11
C PRO A 39 -0.82 -4.97 -22.43
N TYR A 40 -0.61 -5.18 -21.13
CA TYR A 40 0.41 -4.53 -20.31
C TYR A 40 1.31 -5.54 -19.60
N GLN A 41 1.34 -6.80 -20.05
CA GLN A 41 2.04 -7.91 -19.40
C GLN A 41 3.53 -7.62 -19.11
N ASP A 42 4.22 -6.89 -19.98
CA ASP A 42 5.63 -6.52 -19.81
C ASP A 42 5.87 -5.54 -18.65
N TYR A 43 4.80 -4.93 -18.13
CA TYR A 43 4.82 -3.96 -17.04
C TYR A 43 4.17 -4.48 -15.76
N VAL A 44 3.71 -5.74 -15.75
CA VAL A 44 2.95 -6.32 -14.66
C VAL A 44 3.61 -7.59 -14.13
N VAL A 45 3.79 -7.66 -12.82
CA VAL A 45 4.21 -8.88 -12.12
C VAL A 45 3.09 -9.28 -11.17
N ILE A 46 2.66 -10.54 -11.22
CA ILE A 46 1.70 -11.12 -10.30
C ILE A 46 2.41 -12.22 -9.52
N ASP A 47 2.65 -11.97 -8.22
CA ASP A 47 3.28 -12.93 -7.32
C ASP A 47 2.21 -13.92 -6.81
N GLU A 48 2.16 -15.10 -7.42
CA GLU A 48 1.28 -16.18 -6.98
C GLU A 48 1.96 -16.99 -5.87
N GLY A 49 1.21 -17.27 -4.80
CA GLY A 49 1.74 -18.05 -3.69
C GLY A 49 2.71 -17.29 -2.79
N TYR A 50 2.53 -16.00 -2.69
CA TYR A 50 3.26 -15.08 -1.84
C TYR A 50 3.48 -15.65 -0.42
N ARG A 51 4.74 -15.86 -0.04
CA ARG A 51 5.15 -16.41 1.24
C ARG A 51 5.66 -15.33 2.18
N MET A 52 5.57 -15.59 3.47
CA MET A 52 6.00 -14.64 4.50
C MET A 52 7.48 -14.23 4.36
N GLU A 53 8.34 -15.16 3.95
CA GLU A 53 9.77 -14.93 3.72
C GLU A 53 10.04 -13.95 2.56
N GLU A 54 9.06 -13.77 1.67
CA GLU A 54 9.17 -12.90 0.49
C GLU A 54 8.67 -11.47 0.75
N HIS A 55 8.03 -11.20 1.91
CA HIS A 55 7.47 -9.89 2.25
C HIS A 55 8.52 -8.77 2.14
N ALA A 56 9.68 -8.95 2.77
CA ALA A 56 10.73 -7.94 2.75
C ALA A 56 11.24 -7.66 1.32
N ARG A 57 11.27 -8.68 0.46
CA ARG A 57 11.62 -8.53 -0.96
C ARG A 57 10.54 -7.76 -1.70
N PHE A 58 9.28 -8.12 -1.53
CA PHE A 58 8.14 -7.44 -2.16
C PHE A 58 8.18 -5.93 -1.87
N TYR A 59 8.28 -5.55 -0.58
CA TYR A 59 8.31 -4.13 -0.21
C TYR A 59 9.55 -3.40 -0.71
N ARG A 60 10.71 -4.06 -0.83
CA ARG A 60 11.90 -3.43 -1.42
C ARG A 60 11.76 -3.14 -2.91
N GLU A 61 10.99 -3.93 -3.63
CA GLU A 61 10.83 -3.83 -5.09
C GLU A 61 9.71 -2.89 -5.52
N ILE A 62 8.88 -2.37 -4.61
CA ILE A 62 7.86 -1.37 -4.90
C ILE A 62 8.30 0.04 -4.48
N SER A 63 7.75 1.05 -5.11
CA SER A 63 7.98 2.46 -4.75
C SER A 63 6.89 3.01 -3.85
N VAL A 64 5.67 2.55 -4.01
CA VAL A 64 4.45 2.96 -3.33
C VAL A 64 3.56 1.72 -3.14
N LEU A 65 2.99 1.55 -1.96
CA LEU A 65 1.95 0.55 -1.70
C LEU A 65 0.57 1.14 -1.97
N SER A 66 -0.35 0.33 -2.50
CA SER A 66 -1.78 0.65 -2.52
C SER A 66 -2.62 -0.62 -2.43
N VAL A 67 -3.57 -0.63 -1.51
CA VAL A 67 -4.51 -1.74 -1.29
C VAL A 67 -5.94 -1.21 -1.39
N PRO A 68 -6.48 -1.07 -2.61
CA PRO A 68 -7.77 -0.42 -2.86
C PRO A 68 -8.95 -1.33 -2.44
N LEU A 69 -9.25 -1.35 -1.17
CA LEU A 69 -10.31 -2.18 -0.59
C LEU A 69 -11.70 -1.61 -0.88
N ARG A 70 -12.71 -2.52 -0.95
CA ARG A 70 -14.13 -2.17 -1.06
C ARG A 70 -14.87 -2.23 0.27
N PHE A 71 -14.16 -2.45 1.35
CA PHE A 71 -14.68 -2.48 2.73
C PHE A 71 -13.72 -1.68 3.61
N GLU A 72 -14.20 -1.28 4.77
CA GLU A 72 -13.39 -0.54 5.74
C GLU A 72 -12.34 -1.46 6.35
N GLU A 73 -11.10 -1.02 6.33
CA GLU A 73 -9.98 -1.74 6.95
C GLU A 73 -9.93 -1.45 8.45
N GLY A 74 -9.80 -2.49 9.25
CA GLY A 74 -9.71 -2.35 10.69
C GLY A 74 -8.30 -2.03 11.22
N VAL A 75 -7.26 -2.65 10.64
CA VAL A 75 -5.88 -2.53 11.15
C VAL A 75 -4.86 -2.23 10.05
N GLY A 76 -4.90 -2.89 8.90
CA GLY A 76 -3.96 -2.64 7.79
C GLY A 76 -2.49 -2.95 8.10
N LEU A 77 -2.17 -4.11 8.70
CA LEU A 77 -0.80 -4.50 9.08
C LEU A 77 0.21 -4.40 7.93
N TYR A 78 -0.22 -4.64 6.71
CA TYR A 78 0.59 -4.48 5.49
C TYR A 78 1.13 -3.04 5.32
N LEU A 79 0.44 -2.03 5.87
CA LEU A 79 0.95 -0.64 5.90
C LEU A 79 2.14 -0.52 6.86
N CYS A 80 2.05 -1.14 8.04
CA CYS A 80 3.15 -1.13 9.01
C CYS A 80 4.40 -1.79 8.42
N GLU A 81 4.23 -2.90 7.69
CA GLU A 81 5.31 -3.60 6.98
C GLU A 81 5.90 -2.73 5.85
N ALA A 82 5.06 -2.08 5.06
CA ALA A 82 5.48 -1.15 4.01
C ALA A 82 6.27 0.04 4.60
N PHE A 83 5.78 0.61 5.70
CA PHE A 83 6.42 1.74 6.37
C PHE A 83 7.77 1.35 6.96
N ALA A 84 7.89 0.14 7.52
CA ALA A 84 9.18 -0.39 7.98
C ALA A 84 10.20 -0.54 6.84
N ALA A 85 9.73 -0.75 5.61
CA ALA A 85 10.56 -0.77 4.40
C ALA A 85 10.73 0.63 3.75
N GLY A 86 10.23 1.70 4.38
CA GLY A 86 10.27 3.06 3.83
C GLY A 86 9.40 3.23 2.58
N ARG A 87 8.29 2.49 2.48
CA ARG A 87 7.35 2.57 1.35
C ARG A 87 6.11 3.34 1.75
N PRO A 88 5.88 4.52 1.16
CA PRO A 88 4.67 5.29 1.39
C PRO A 88 3.46 4.59 0.76
N ALA A 89 2.27 5.01 1.18
CA ALA A 89 1.03 4.41 0.76
C ALA A 89 0.09 5.40 0.04
N VAL A 90 -0.76 4.85 -0.85
CA VAL A 90 -1.91 5.56 -1.43
C VAL A 90 -3.15 4.71 -1.15
N GLU A 91 -3.97 5.16 -0.20
CA GLU A 91 -5.08 4.38 0.34
C GLU A 91 -6.40 5.18 0.32
N PRO A 92 -7.57 4.52 0.32
CA PRO A 92 -8.84 5.23 0.40
C PRO A 92 -9.01 5.94 1.75
N ALA A 93 -9.70 7.08 1.76
CA ALA A 93 -9.98 7.86 2.96
C ALA A 93 -11.12 7.24 3.79
N THR A 94 -10.96 5.97 4.22
CA THR A 94 -11.95 5.20 4.99
C THR A 94 -11.30 4.25 5.99
N GLY A 95 -12.07 3.76 6.96
CA GLY A 95 -11.60 2.83 7.98
C GLY A 95 -10.42 3.38 8.77
N SER A 96 -9.41 2.55 9.02
CA SER A 96 -8.19 2.92 9.76
C SER A 96 -7.16 3.69 8.93
N PHE A 97 -7.32 3.76 7.61
CA PHE A 97 -6.31 4.38 6.74
C PHE A 97 -5.97 5.82 7.07
N PRO A 98 -6.95 6.73 7.39
CA PRO A 98 -6.61 8.11 7.74
C PRO A 98 -5.69 8.22 8.95
N GLU A 99 -5.86 7.32 9.95
CA GLU A 99 -5.01 7.29 11.13
C GLU A 99 -3.62 6.72 10.84
N ILE A 100 -3.54 5.65 10.03
CA ILE A 100 -2.30 4.91 9.81
C ILE A 100 -1.41 5.62 8.79
N VAL A 101 -1.99 6.08 7.68
CA VAL A 101 -1.24 6.72 6.59
C VAL A 101 -0.67 8.07 7.02
N ASP A 102 -1.46 8.89 7.76
CA ASP A 102 -1.04 10.20 8.26
C ASP A 102 -0.24 10.98 7.19
N LYS A 103 1.04 11.28 7.43
CA LYS A 103 1.96 11.96 6.49
C LYS A 103 2.81 11.02 5.63
N ALA A 104 2.62 9.72 5.75
CA ALA A 104 3.39 8.71 5.01
C ALA A 104 2.77 8.34 3.66
N GLY A 105 1.85 9.15 3.14
CA GLY A 105 1.21 8.85 1.87
C GLY A 105 0.12 9.83 1.48
N ILE A 106 -0.74 9.41 0.56
CA ILE A 106 -1.90 10.18 0.09
C ILE A 106 -3.16 9.36 0.30
N LEU A 107 -4.20 10.01 0.80
CA LEU A 107 -5.55 9.45 0.87
C LEU A 107 -6.36 9.93 -0.35
N TYR A 108 -7.18 9.03 -0.92
CA TYR A 108 -8.04 9.34 -2.05
C TYR A 108 -9.52 9.03 -1.74
N GLU A 109 -10.44 9.57 -2.54
CA GLU A 109 -11.87 9.32 -2.41
C GLU A 109 -12.20 7.83 -2.58
N TRP A 110 -12.90 7.25 -1.60
CA TRP A 110 -13.21 5.82 -1.56
C TRP A 110 -14.02 5.38 -2.78
N ASN A 111 -13.71 4.19 -3.32
CA ASN A 111 -14.29 3.59 -4.50
C ASN A 111 -14.11 4.41 -5.81
N ASP A 112 -13.26 5.42 -5.82
CA ASP A 112 -12.96 6.19 -7.02
C ASP A 112 -11.59 5.83 -7.61
N SER A 113 -11.62 5.17 -8.77
CA SER A 113 -10.40 4.76 -9.47
C SER A 113 -9.70 5.91 -10.20
N ASP A 114 -10.36 7.04 -10.43
CA ASP A 114 -9.76 8.24 -11.01
C ASP A 114 -9.03 9.02 -9.91
N CYS A 115 -9.64 9.17 -8.74
CA CYS A 115 -8.98 9.72 -7.57
C CYS A 115 -7.76 8.91 -7.18
N LEU A 116 -7.84 7.57 -7.17
CA LEU A 116 -6.67 6.70 -6.97
C LEU A 116 -5.58 6.92 -8.02
N ALA A 117 -5.94 7.02 -9.29
CA ALA A 117 -4.97 7.26 -10.36
C ALA A 117 -4.27 8.61 -10.18
N THR A 118 -5.02 9.66 -9.87
CA THR A 118 -4.49 11.00 -9.60
C THR A 118 -3.54 11.02 -8.39
N ALA A 119 -3.91 10.38 -7.29
CA ALA A 119 -3.08 10.29 -6.09
C ALA A 119 -1.77 9.54 -6.35
N LEU A 120 -1.83 8.41 -7.08
CA LEU A 120 -0.64 7.66 -7.50
C LEU A 120 0.24 8.48 -8.44
N GLU A 121 -0.33 9.19 -9.41
CA GLU A 121 0.39 10.08 -10.32
C GLU A 121 1.14 11.15 -9.54
N THR A 122 0.43 11.86 -8.67
CA THR A 122 1.00 12.91 -7.82
C THR A 122 2.20 12.40 -7.03
N LEU A 123 2.02 11.29 -6.31
CA LEU A 123 3.08 10.75 -5.45
C LEU A 123 4.27 10.21 -6.25
N LEU A 124 4.05 9.62 -7.43
CA LEU A 124 5.11 9.01 -8.24
C LEU A 124 5.88 10.04 -9.09
N THR A 125 5.28 11.20 -9.42
CA THR A 125 5.91 12.23 -10.24
C THR A 125 6.57 13.33 -9.40
N ASP A 126 6.05 13.65 -8.22
CA ASP A 126 6.65 14.60 -7.29
C ASP A 126 7.72 13.91 -6.42
N LYS A 127 8.99 14.07 -6.84
CA LYS A 127 10.14 13.47 -6.14
C LYS A 127 10.35 14.02 -4.73
N VAL A 128 9.95 15.26 -4.47
CA VAL A 128 10.09 15.88 -3.14
C VAL A 128 9.05 15.26 -2.21
N LEU A 129 7.79 15.24 -2.62
CA LEU A 129 6.71 14.63 -1.87
C LEU A 129 6.96 13.14 -1.62
N LEU A 130 7.39 12.39 -2.63
CA LEU A 130 7.71 10.96 -2.50
C LEU A 130 8.80 10.73 -1.43
N ARG A 131 9.85 11.54 -1.42
CA ARG A 131 10.92 11.45 -0.41
C ARG A 131 10.38 11.77 0.98
N GLN A 132 9.62 12.85 1.15
CA GLN A 132 9.02 13.22 2.43
C GLN A 132 8.10 12.11 2.96
N CYS A 133 7.25 11.53 2.11
CA CYS A 133 6.38 10.42 2.52
C CYS A 133 7.19 9.18 2.92
N ARG A 134 8.32 8.90 2.27
CA ARG A 134 9.24 7.81 2.66
C ARG A 134 9.88 8.02 4.03
N GLU A 135 10.35 9.22 4.29
CA GLU A 135 10.94 9.60 5.58
C GLU A 135 9.88 9.51 6.70
N ASN A 136 8.66 9.99 6.44
CA ASN A 136 7.54 9.86 7.36
C ASN A 136 7.12 8.40 7.60
N ALA A 137 7.14 7.55 6.58
CA ALA A 137 6.86 6.12 6.72
C ALA A 137 7.85 5.45 7.69
N LEU A 138 9.15 5.68 7.53
CA LEU A 138 10.18 5.18 8.44
C LEU A 138 10.01 5.74 9.86
N LEU A 139 9.68 7.02 9.99
CA LEU A 139 9.43 7.65 11.28
C LEU A 139 8.22 7.03 11.98
N LEU A 140 7.09 6.85 11.29
CA LEU A 140 5.90 6.21 11.84
C LEU A 140 6.17 4.75 12.27
N SER A 141 6.90 3.99 11.46
CA SER A 141 7.29 2.62 11.82
C SER A 141 8.13 2.59 13.08
N SER A 142 9.15 3.44 13.20
CA SER A 142 10.06 3.43 14.34
C SER A 142 9.46 4.03 15.62
N SER A 143 8.54 5.00 15.51
CA SER A 143 8.00 5.75 16.66
C SER A 143 6.62 5.31 17.11
N ARG A 144 5.86 4.60 16.25
CA ARG A 144 4.44 4.30 16.53
C ARG A 144 4.04 2.87 16.24
N TYR A 145 4.51 2.28 15.12
CA TYR A 145 4.02 1.00 14.59
C TYR A 145 5.10 -0.09 14.65
N ASN A 146 5.58 -0.39 15.85
CA ASN A 146 6.46 -1.52 16.11
C ASN A 146 6.11 -2.19 17.45
N ASP A 147 6.58 -3.40 17.63
CA ASP A 147 6.30 -4.26 18.77
C ASP A 147 6.80 -3.67 20.11
N TRP A 148 7.94 -3.00 20.10
CA TRP A 148 8.48 -2.35 21.30
C TRP A 148 7.57 -1.24 21.81
N VAL A 149 7.20 -0.28 20.95
CA VAL A 149 6.32 0.84 21.31
C VAL A 149 4.94 0.34 21.72
N LEU A 150 4.43 -0.68 21.04
CA LEU A 150 3.14 -1.30 21.41
C LEU A 150 3.24 -1.98 22.78
N GLY A 151 4.33 -2.71 23.05
CA GLY A 151 4.58 -3.38 24.31
C GLY A 151 4.66 -2.39 25.49
N GLU A 152 5.38 -1.29 25.34
CA GLU A 152 5.42 -0.22 26.35
C GLU A 152 4.02 0.38 26.63
N ARG A 153 3.27 0.70 25.58
CA ARG A 153 1.92 1.25 25.75
C ARG A 153 0.97 0.30 26.47
N LEU A 154 1.00 -0.99 26.10
CA LEU A 154 0.21 -2.00 26.77
C LEU A 154 0.61 -2.17 28.23
N SER A 155 1.92 -2.23 28.52
CA SER A 155 2.44 -2.32 29.90
C SER A 155 1.95 -1.15 30.76
N ASN A 156 2.06 0.08 30.23
CA ASN A 156 1.58 1.28 30.94
C ASN A 156 0.07 1.25 31.18
N MET A 157 -0.72 0.79 30.20
CA MET A 157 -2.17 0.62 30.39
C MET A 157 -2.49 -0.35 31.50
N TYR A 158 -1.83 -1.51 31.56
CA TYR A 158 -2.06 -2.49 32.64
C TYR A 158 -1.64 -1.95 34.00
N GLN A 159 -0.55 -1.21 34.10
CA GLN A 159 -0.13 -0.58 35.36
C GLN A 159 -1.15 0.45 35.89
N CYS A 160 -1.90 1.13 35.04
CA CYS A 160 -2.96 2.05 35.45
C CYS A 160 -4.25 1.36 35.94
N LEU A 161 -4.37 0.05 35.75
CA LEU A 161 -5.56 -0.73 36.13
C LEU A 161 -5.38 -1.46 37.49
N ILE A 162 -4.17 -1.45 38.02
CA ILE A 162 -3.80 -2.04 39.32
C ILE A 162 -3.69 -0.95 40.37
#